data_4e5caeb63fbb9df9a01c000df65fd16b
#
_entry.id   4e5caeb63fbb9df9a01c000df65fd16b
#
_cell.length_a   1.000
_cell.length_b   1.000
_cell.length_c   1.000
_cell.angle_alpha   90.00
_cell.angle_beta   90.00
_cell.angle_gamma   90.00
#
_symmetry.space_group_name_H-M   'P 1'
#
loop_
_entity.id
_entity.type
_entity.pdbx_description
1 polymer ?
#
loop_
_entity_poly.entity_id
_entity_poly.type
_entity_poly.pdbx_seq_one_letter_code
_entity_poly.pdbx_strand_id
1 'polypeptide(L)'
;MRLCTAAATFLISSAFAASYSSLRVKHAWDSVPRQWQDVGQPSPDELITLSVGLKQGRIESLIAQLYDISDPDSVSYGQHLTHAEVDALITPDTKTTAAVNDWLASNEIDPTSIIRSDAGDWVDVTVTIAKAEEMLGTTYKRFRHRETATHVVRALSYALPEELHDAVDVVLPTTEFITSETSDTRRMRKMLERRGSLPDTMRPAPSQVPRPPPGQDPTLCNPFTTPECLRELYSTTNYVVNAADKNKFGVVGYLEQVRL
;
A
#
# COMPACT_ATOMS: atom_id res chain seq x y z
N MET A 1 41.42 62.55 12.99
CA MET A 1 40.16 61.79 12.90
C MET A 1 40.12 61.07 11.56
N ARG A 2 40.33 59.77 11.52
CA ARG A 2 40.23 58.97 10.33
C ARG A 2 38.96 58.09 10.45
N LEU A 3 37.95 58.37 9.60
CA LEU A 3 36.76 57.50 9.49
C LEU A 3 37.14 56.25 8.70
N CYS A 4 37.01 55.07 9.32
CA CYS A 4 36.98 53.77 8.64
C CYS A 4 35.54 53.50 8.23
N THR A 5 35.27 53.54 6.93
CA THR A 5 34.02 53.03 6.34
C THR A 5 34.17 51.51 6.11
N ALA A 6 33.45 50.72 6.91
CA ALA A 6 33.33 49.27 6.70
C ALA A 6 32.25 49.04 5.64
N ALA A 7 32.66 48.55 4.47
CA ALA A 7 31.75 48.06 3.44
C ALA A 7 31.28 46.65 3.79
N ALA A 8 30.00 46.51 4.15
CA ALA A 8 29.37 45.21 4.31
C ALA A 8 28.97 44.65 2.95
N THR A 9 29.70 43.64 2.50
CA THR A 9 29.36 42.86 1.29
C THR A 9 28.22 41.88 1.62
N PHE A 10 27.02 42.20 1.18
CA PHE A 10 25.89 41.28 1.18
C PHE A 10 26.10 40.25 0.06
N LEU A 11 26.43 39.01 0.41
CA LEU A 11 26.36 37.88 -0.49
C LEU A 11 24.89 37.49 -0.66
N ILE A 12 24.30 37.90 -1.78
CA ILE A 12 22.99 37.40 -2.22
C ILE A 12 23.21 36.01 -2.73
N SER A 13 22.89 34.99 -1.90
CA SER A 13 22.75 33.64 -2.35
C SER A 13 21.54 33.57 -3.28
N SER A 14 21.80 33.53 -4.58
CA SER A 14 20.78 33.23 -5.58
C SER A 14 20.42 31.77 -5.41
N ALA A 15 19.31 31.47 -4.74
CA ALA A 15 18.69 30.16 -4.80
C ALA A 15 18.26 29.96 -6.26
N PHE A 16 18.93 29.05 -6.97
CA PHE A 16 18.45 28.54 -8.24
C PHE A 16 17.17 27.77 -7.94
N ALA A 17 16.01 28.39 -8.08
CA ALA A 17 14.75 27.70 -8.19
C ALA A 17 14.83 26.88 -9.49
N ALA A 18 14.91 25.57 -9.38
CA ALA A 18 14.77 24.68 -10.52
C ALA A 18 13.38 24.92 -11.10
N SER A 19 13.33 25.56 -12.30
CA SER A 19 12.09 25.72 -13.04
C SER A 19 11.76 24.34 -13.62
N TYR A 20 10.87 23.60 -12.95
CA TYR A 20 10.33 22.37 -13.53
C TYR A 20 9.53 22.71 -14.79
N SER A 21 9.61 21.83 -15.78
CA SER A 21 8.82 21.89 -16.99
C SER A 21 7.32 21.78 -16.68
N SER A 22 6.50 21.95 -17.70
CA SER A 22 5.04 21.84 -17.57
C SER A 22 4.60 20.54 -16.89
N LEU A 23 3.62 20.63 -16.01
CA LEU A 23 2.99 19.46 -15.40
C LEU A 23 2.31 18.61 -16.47
N ARG A 24 2.56 17.31 -16.45
CA ARG A 24 1.90 16.30 -17.29
C ARG A 24 1.08 15.36 -16.42
N VAL A 25 -0.14 15.03 -16.87
CA VAL A 25 -1.01 14.11 -16.15
C VAL A 25 -0.33 12.74 -16.01
N LYS A 26 -0.18 12.27 -14.78
CA LYS A 26 0.35 10.94 -14.48
C LYS A 26 -0.75 9.89 -14.45
N HIS A 27 -1.88 10.21 -13.84
CA HIS A 27 -3.05 9.33 -13.78
C HIS A 27 -4.34 10.16 -13.75
N ALA A 28 -5.40 9.64 -14.39
CA ALA A 28 -6.73 10.26 -14.37
C ALA A 28 -7.83 9.21 -14.48
N TRP A 29 -8.94 9.47 -13.77
CA TRP A 29 -10.21 8.81 -13.95
C TRP A 29 -11.11 9.65 -14.85
N ASP A 30 -11.82 9.02 -15.77
CA ASP A 30 -12.80 9.73 -16.63
C ASP A 30 -14.01 10.22 -15.82
N SER A 31 -14.33 9.54 -14.72
CA SER A 31 -15.46 9.88 -13.87
C SER A 31 -15.27 9.32 -12.45
N VAL A 32 -16.06 9.83 -11.52
CA VAL A 32 -16.11 9.30 -10.14
C VAL A 32 -16.52 7.82 -10.16
N PRO A 33 -15.75 6.92 -9.51
CA PRO A 33 -16.11 5.50 -9.45
C PRO A 33 -17.51 5.30 -8.87
N ARG A 34 -18.28 4.35 -9.42
CA ARG A 34 -19.73 4.18 -9.18
C ARG A 34 -20.13 4.08 -7.70
N GLN A 35 -19.28 3.53 -6.86
CA GLN A 35 -19.57 3.35 -5.43
C GLN A 35 -19.35 4.62 -4.61
N TRP A 36 -18.81 5.67 -5.20
CA TRP A 36 -18.45 6.91 -4.53
C TRP A 36 -19.34 8.07 -4.94
N GLN A 37 -19.49 9.01 -4.03
CA GLN A 37 -20.24 10.25 -4.24
C GLN A 37 -19.38 11.42 -3.75
N ASP A 38 -19.24 12.44 -4.57
CA ASP A 38 -18.65 13.72 -4.19
C ASP A 38 -19.55 14.39 -3.14
N VAL A 39 -18.99 14.73 -1.99
CA VAL A 39 -19.72 15.36 -0.86
C VAL A 39 -19.10 16.70 -0.47
N GLY A 40 -18.22 17.26 -1.30
CA GLY A 40 -17.66 18.60 -1.13
C GLY A 40 -16.14 18.64 -1.11
N GLN A 41 -15.60 19.77 -0.66
CA GLN A 41 -14.16 20.01 -0.60
C GLN A 41 -13.65 19.82 0.83
N PRO A 42 -12.41 19.29 1.02
CA PRO A 42 -11.73 19.32 2.30
C PRO A 42 -11.31 20.75 2.66
N SER A 43 -10.92 20.97 3.92
CA SER A 43 -10.28 22.24 4.28
C SER A 43 -8.91 22.37 3.61
N PRO A 44 -8.53 23.53 3.07
CA PRO A 44 -7.20 23.75 2.51
C PRO A 44 -6.05 23.47 3.52
N ASP A 45 -6.31 23.70 4.80
CA ASP A 45 -5.34 23.52 5.90
C ASP A 45 -5.37 22.09 6.48
N GLU A 46 -6.28 21.23 6.02
CA GLU A 46 -6.30 19.82 6.43
C GLU A 46 -5.02 19.12 5.97
N LEU A 47 -4.43 18.31 6.86
CA LEU A 47 -3.19 17.62 6.56
C LEU A 47 -3.46 16.30 5.82
N ILE A 48 -2.62 16.05 4.83
CA ILE A 48 -2.58 14.79 4.10
C ILE A 48 -1.13 14.28 4.04
N THR A 49 -0.95 12.99 4.25
CA THR A 49 0.35 12.36 4.03
C THR A 49 0.37 11.78 2.62
N LEU A 50 1.27 12.27 1.80
CA LEU A 50 1.53 11.76 0.47
C LEU A 50 2.65 10.73 0.56
N SER A 51 2.40 9.53 0.02
CA SER A 51 3.38 8.47 -0.13
C SER A 51 3.77 8.40 -1.61
N VAL A 52 4.98 8.81 -1.91
CA VAL A 52 5.55 8.82 -3.27
C VAL A 52 6.31 7.52 -3.49
N GLY A 53 5.82 6.67 -4.38
CA GLY A 53 6.49 5.45 -4.80
C GLY A 53 7.48 5.75 -5.92
N LEU A 54 8.75 5.54 -5.66
CA LEU A 54 9.84 5.73 -6.62
C LEU A 54 10.00 4.48 -7.48
N LYS A 55 10.41 4.69 -8.72
CA LYS A 55 10.76 3.58 -9.61
C LYS A 55 11.89 2.75 -8.99
N GLN A 56 11.60 1.47 -8.81
CA GLN A 56 12.56 0.53 -8.25
C GLN A 56 13.72 0.24 -9.22
N GLY A 57 14.90 0.05 -8.68
CA GLY A 57 16.13 -0.03 -9.45
C GLY A 57 16.24 -1.28 -10.31
N ARG A 58 16.42 -2.44 -9.69
CA ARG A 58 16.71 -3.71 -10.38
C ARG A 58 15.57 -4.71 -10.29
N ILE A 59 14.33 -4.25 -10.49
CA ILE A 59 13.11 -5.08 -10.35
C ILE A 59 13.14 -6.29 -11.30
N GLU A 60 13.66 -6.14 -12.51
CA GLU A 60 13.78 -7.23 -13.48
C GLU A 60 14.72 -8.35 -12.97
N SER A 61 15.81 -7.98 -12.30
CA SER A 61 16.72 -8.94 -11.68
C SER A 61 16.05 -9.68 -10.52
N LEU A 62 15.24 -8.98 -9.73
CA LEU A 62 14.48 -9.58 -8.64
C LEU A 62 13.45 -10.59 -9.18
N ILE A 63 12.74 -10.23 -10.25
CA ILE A 63 11.78 -11.12 -10.91
C ILE A 63 12.47 -12.37 -11.44
N ALA A 64 13.63 -12.20 -12.14
CA ALA A 64 14.39 -13.33 -12.66
C ALA A 64 14.85 -14.27 -11.54
N GLN A 65 15.35 -13.72 -10.42
CA GLN A 65 15.74 -14.51 -9.25
C GLN A 65 14.54 -15.22 -8.60
N LEU A 66 13.36 -14.57 -8.53
CA LEU A 66 12.16 -15.19 -8.00
C LEU A 66 11.79 -16.45 -8.79
N TYR A 67 11.86 -16.41 -10.11
CA TYR A 67 11.60 -17.58 -10.94
C TYR A 67 12.66 -18.67 -10.72
N ASP A 68 13.94 -18.30 -10.69
CA ASP A 68 15.05 -19.25 -10.51
C ASP A 68 14.96 -20.01 -9.17
N ILE A 69 14.72 -19.28 -8.05
CA ILE A 69 14.59 -19.91 -6.72
C ILE A 69 13.26 -20.67 -6.52
N SER A 70 12.28 -20.45 -7.40
CA SER A 70 10.98 -21.12 -7.36
C SER A 70 10.89 -22.33 -8.28
N ASP A 71 11.84 -22.49 -9.20
CA ASP A 71 11.90 -23.62 -10.13
C ASP A 71 12.51 -24.86 -9.43
N PRO A 72 11.76 -25.96 -9.26
CA PRO A 72 12.28 -27.20 -8.66
C PRO A 72 13.50 -27.80 -9.37
N ASP A 73 13.68 -27.53 -10.66
CA ASP A 73 14.77 -28.03 -11.46
C ASP A 73 16.01 -27.12 -11.40
N SER A 74 15.90 -25.94 -10.79
CA SER A 74 17.01 -25.02 -10.62
C SER A 74 17.93 -25.42 -9.46
N VAL A 75 19.23 -25.20 -9.63
CA VAL A 75 20.23 -25.36 -8.57
C VAL A 75 20.04 -24.36 -7.42
N SER A 76 19.35 -23.27 -7.69
CA SER A 76 19.03 -22.20 -6.73
C SER A 76 17.70 -22.46 -6.01
N TYR A 77 17.01 -23.57 -6.26
CA TYR A 77 15.70 -23.85 -5.68
C TYR A 77 15.69 -23.73 -4.16
N GLY A 78 14.75 -22.93 -3.65
CA GLY A 78 14.57 -22.71 -2.21
C GLY A 78 15.64 -21.81 -1.57
N GLN A 79 16.58 -21.25 -2.31
CA GLN A 79 17.58 -20.28 -1.82
C GLN A 79 16.96 -18.88 -1.76
N HIS A 80 16.04 -18.67 -0.83
CA HIS A 80 15.31 -17.41 -0.70
C HIS A 80 16.23 -16.27 -0.31
N LEU A 81 16.02 -15.11 -0.94
CA LEU A 81 16.70 -13.87 -0.60
C LEU A 81 16.34 -13.43 0.82
N THR A 82 17.30 -12.85 1.51
CA THR A 82 17.05 -12.11 2.75
C THR A 82 16.37 -10.76 2.45
N HIS A 83 15.75 -10.15 3.45
CA HIS A 83 15.14 -8.83 3.31
C HIS A 83 16.15 -7.79 2.80
N ALA A 84 17.36 -7.76 3.35
CA ALA A 84 18.41 -6.84 2.93
C ALA A 84 18.85 -7.03 1.47
N GLU A 85 18.88 -8.27 0.96
CA GLU A 85 19.17 -8.54 -0.44
C GLU A 85 18.05 -8.07 -1.37
N VAL A 86 16.79 -8.24 -0.95
CA VAL A 86 15.62 -7.70 -1.67
C VAL A 86 15.69 -6.18 -1.70
N ASP A 87 15.89 -5.52 -0.54
CA ASP A 87 16.00 -4.07 -0.45
C ASP A 87 17.11 -3.52 -1.34
N ALA A 88 18.26 -4.18 -1.39
CA ALA A 88 19.38 -3.80 -2.29
C ALA A 88 19.02 -3.91 -3.77
N LEU A 89 18.07 -4.78 -4.15
CA LEU A 89 17.60 -4.92 -5.52
C LEU A 89 16.54 -3.88 -5.89
N ILE A 90 15.65 -3.54 -4.96
CA ILE A 90 14.57 -2.58 -5.21
C ILE A 90 14.96 -1.12 -4.95
N THR A 91 16.07 -0.87 -4.26
CA THR A 91 16.59 0.50 -4.03
C THR A 91 16.62 1.28 -5.35
N PRO A 92 15.96 2.45 -5.43
CA PRO A 92 15.97 3.30 -6.60
C PRO A 92 17.38 3.76 -6.95
N ASP A 93 17.61 4.05 -8.22
CA ASP A 93 18.90 4.60 -8.64
C ASP A 93 19.12 6.02 -8.08
N THR A 94 20.38 6.46 -8.06
CA THR A 94 20.74 7.77 -7.51
C THR A 94 20.13 8.93 -8.29
N LYS A 95 19.89 8.76 -9.60
CA LYS A 95 19.26 9.78 -10.45
C LYS A 95 17.78 9.94 -10.08
N THR A 96 17.06 8.82 -9.92
CA THR A 96 15.67 8.82 -9.47
C THR A 96 15.52 9.50 -8.10
N THR A 97 16.36 9.09 -7.14
CA THR A 97 16.35 9.66 -5.80
C THR A 97 16.66 11.16 -5.79
N ALA A 98 17.67 11.60 -6.58
CA ALA A 98 18.03 13.00 -6.71
C ALA A 98 16.88 13.83 -7.30
N ALA A 99 16.27 13.38 -8.40
CA ALA A 99 15.15 14.09 -9.05
C ALA A 99 13.96 14.31 -8.09
N VAL A 100 13.61 13.27 -7.30
CA VAL A 100 12.53 13.41 -6.32
C VAL A 100 12.92 14.33 -5.17
N ASN A 101 14.17 14.28 -4.68
CA ASN A 101 14.66 15.20 -3.65
C ASN A 101 14.62 16.66 -4.11
N ASP A 102 15.06 16.93 -5.34
CA ASP A 102 15.05 18.26 -5.92
C ASP A 102 13.63 18.78 -6.08
N TRP A 103 12.69 17.93 -6.48
CA TRP A 103 11.28 18.27 -6.57
C TRP A 103 10.67 18.60 -5.20
N LEU A 104 10.95 17.79 -4.18
CA LEU A 104 10.48 18.08 -2.82
C LEU A 104 11.06 19.38 -2.28
N ALA A 105 12.35 19.61 -2.50
CA ALA A 105 13.03 20.84 -2.09
C ALA A 105 12.47 22.08 -2.82
N SER A 106 12.16 21.98 -4.13
CA SER A 106 11.55 23.08 -4.90
C SER A 106 10.14 23.43 -4.42
N ASN A 107 9.46 22.46 -3.79
CA ASN A 107 8.17 22.67 -3.13
C ASN A 107 8.32 23.05 -1.65
N GLU A 108 9.51 23.45 -1.20
CA GLU A 108 9.78 23.90 0.17
C GLU A 108 9.46 22.84 1.26
N ILE A 109 9.55 21.56 0.92
CA ILE A 109 9.37 20.48 1.89
C ILE A 109 10.62 20.38 2.77
N ASP A 110 10.42 20.45 4.10
CA ASP A 110 11.51 20.30 5.05
C ASP A 110 12.11 18.88 4.98
N PRO A 111 13.40 18.74 4.68
CA PRO A 111 14.05 17.42 4.61
C PRO A 111 13.91 16.58 5.88
N THR A 112 13.75 17.24 7.05
CA THR A 112 13.60 16.56 8.34
C THR A 112 12.20 15.95 8.54
N SER A 113 11.22 16.39 7.76
CA SER A 113 9.84 15.87 7.78
C SER A 113 9.62 14.69 6.83
N ILE A 114 10.63 14.35 6.01
CA ILE A 114 10.56 13.27 5.03
C ILE A 114 10.86 11.94 5.69
N ILE A 115 9.92 11.00 5.60
CA ILE A 115 10.09 9.62 6.06
C ILE A 115 10.33 8.73 4.84
N ARG A 116 11.28 7.78 4.95
CA ARG A 116 11.61 6.85 3.86
C ARG A 116 11.49 5.42 4.33
N SER A 117 11.13 4.53 3.41
CA SER A 117 11.27 3.08 3.59
C SER A 117 12.75 2.67 3.71
N ASP A 118 13.01 1.46 4.21
CA ASP A 118 14.37 0.93 4.38
C ASP A 118 15.11 0.84 3.04
N ALA A 119 14.41 0.45 1.97
CA ALA A 119 14.94 0.42 0.62
C ALA A 119 15.02 1.82 -0.04
N GLY A 120 14.36 2.83 0.52
CA GLY A 120 14.27 4.19 -0.03
C GLY A 120 13.37 4.33 -1.25
N ASP A 121 12.59 3.31 -1.58
CA ASP A 121 11.65 3.28 -2.71
C ASP A 121 10.31 3.95 -2.41
N TRP A 122 10.01 4.21 -1.14
CA TRP A 122 8.86 5.01 -0.70
C TRP A 122 9.30 6.23 0.08
N VAL A 123 8.63 7.34 -0.18
CA VAL A 123 8.88 8.64 0.46
C VAL A 123 7.56 9.22 0.94
N ASP A 124 7.41 9.33 2.26
CA ASP A 124 6.24 9.92 2.90
C ASP A 124 6.49 11.36 3.28
N VAL A 125 5.58 12.23 2.89
CA VAL A 125 5.58 13.66 3.25
C VAL A 125 4.20 14.09 3.71
N THR A 126 4.12 14.79 4.84
CA THR A 126 2.85 15.33 5.35
C THR A 126 2.77 16.82 5.02
N VAL A 127 1.76 17.18 4.25
CA VAL A 127 1.51 18.54 3.77
C VAL A 127 0.05 18.93 3.95
N THR A 128 -0.26 20.22 3.79
CA THR A 128 -1.65 20.66 3.71
C THR A 128 -2.27 20.27 2.36
N ILE A 129 -3.60 20.16 2.32
CA ILE A 129 -4.33 19.91 1.07
C ILE A 129 -3.98 20.97 0.01
N ALA A 130 -3.94 22.25 0.39
CA ALA A 130 -3.56 23.32 -0.53
C ALA A 130 -2.17 23.08 -1.14
N LYS A 131 -1.19 22.66 -0.32
CA LYS A 131 0.17 22.37 -0.83
C LYS A 131 0.19 21.12 -1.71
N ALA A 132 -0.55 20.09 -1.35
CA ALA A 132 -0.67 18.88 -2.18
C ALA A 132 -1.31 19.18 -3.55
N GLU A 133 -2.32 20.05 -3.59
CA GLU A 133 -2.95 20.51 -4.84
C GLU A 133 -1.97 21.29 -5.75
N GLU A 134 -1.16 22.15 -5.15
CA GLU A 134 -0.10 22.87 -5.84
C GLU A 134 0.95 21.91 -6.43
N MET A 135 1.47 21.00 -5.60
CA MET A 135 2.52 20.04 -5.97
C MET A 135 2.10 19.09 -7.10
N LEU A 136 0.83 18.69 -7.10
CA LEU A 136 0.30 17.64 -7.98
C LEU A 136 -0.59 18.20 -9.11
N GLY A 137 -0.76 19.53 -9.20
CA GLY A 137 -1.60 20.14 -10.21
C GLY A 137 -3.03 19.58 -10.23
N THR A 138 -3.61 19.40 -9.05
CA THR A 138 -4.89 18.71 -8.88
C THR A 138 -5.84 19.47 -7.97
N THR A 139 -7.05 18.92 -7.78
CA THR A 139 -8.02 19.40 -6.79
C THR A 139 -8.55 18.22 -6.00
N TYR A 140 -8.30 18.21 -4.69
CA TYR A 140 -8.83 17.21 -3.80
C TYR A 140 -10.29 17.47 -3.45
N LYS A 141 -11.05 16.38 -3.36
CA LYS A 141 -12.45 16.39 -2.94
C LYS A 141 -12.68 15.35 -1.88
N ARG A 142 -13.72 15.57 -1.09
CA ARG A 142 -14.20 14.60 -0.12
C ARG A 142 -15.23 13.72 -0.80
N PHE A 143 -14.98 12.42 -0.79
CA PHE A 143 -15.90 11.42 -1.32
C PHE A 143 -16.44 10.55 -0.20
N ARG A 144 -17.69 10.13 -0.35
CA ARG A 144 -18.36 9.20 0.55
C ARG A 144 -18.72 7.93 -0.20
N HIS A 145 -18.34 6.79 0.36
CA HIS A 145 -18.74 5.49 -0.19
C HIS A 145 -20.22 5.25 0.08
N ARG A 146 -20.97 4.85 -0.94
CA ARG A 146 -22.45 4.75 -0.90
C ARG A 146 -22.95 3.71 0.08
N GLU A 147 -22.26 2.57 0.20
CA GLU A 147 -22.67 1.46 1.04
C GLU A 147 -22.09 1.55 2.46
N THR A 148 -20.79 1.84 2.59
CA THR A 148 -20.10 1.84 3.89
C THR A 148 -20.18 3.16 4.62
N ALA A 149 -20.59 4.23 3.93
CA ALA A 149 -20.55 5.60 4.42
C ALA A 149 -19.15 6.11 4.81
N THR A 150 -18.11 5.39 4.43
CA THR A 150 -16.70 5.79 4.64
C THR A 150 -16.38 7.03 3.83
N HIS A 151 -15.66 7.97 4.44
CA HIS A 151 -15.21 9.18 3.76
C HIS A 151 -13.72 9.08 3.43
N VAL A 152 -13.36 9.55 2.25
CA VAL A 152 -11.95 9.68 1.81
C VAL A 152 -11.76 11.03 1.14
N VAL A 153 -10.53 11.56 1.22
CA VAL A 153 -10.10 12.74 0.47
C VAL A 153 -9.27 12.24 -0.71
N ARG A 154 -9.74 12.50 -1.93
CA ARG A 154 -9.13 12.00 -3.17
C ARG A 154 -9.25 13.06 -4.27
N ALA A 155 -8.47 12.85 -5.33
CA ALA A 155 -8.59 13.59 -6.59
C ALA A 155 -8.98 12.64 -7.72
N LEU A 156 -9.50 13.16 -8.81
CA LEU A 156 -9.79 12.33 -10.00
C LEU A 156 -8.59 12.23 -10.94
N SER A 157 -7.65 13.14 -10.83
CA SER A 157 -6.42 13.12 -11.60
C SER A 157 -5.31 13.80 -10.83
N TYR A 158 -4.07 13.49 -11.18
CA TYR A 158 -2.92 14.26 -10.72
C TYR A 158 -1.85 14.32 -11.80
N ALA A 159 -1.03 15.32 -11.72
CA ALA A 159 0.05 15.58 -12.65
C ALA A 159 1.38 15.70 -11.92
N LEU A 160 2.45 15.40 -12.61
CA LEU A 160 3.82 15.56 -12.15
C LEU A 160 4.63 16.32 -13.21
N PRO A 161 5.72 16.98 -12.82
CA PRO A 161 6.71 17.46 -13.78
C PRO A 161 7.15 16.35 -14.73
N GLU A 162 7.35 16.68 -16.01
CA GLU A 162 7.74 15.70 -17.05
C GLU A 162 8.95 14.86 -16.64
N GLU A 163 9.92 15.50 -15.98
CA GLU A 163 11.18 14.88 -15.54
C GLU A 163 10.97 13.78 -14.48
N LEU A 164 9.84 13.83 -13.76
CA LEU A 164 9.51 12.84 -12.71
C LEU A 164 8.70 11.65 -13.23
N HIS A 165 8.22 11.70 -14.46
CA HIS A 165 7.37 10.61 -14.98
C HIS A 165 8.06 9.25 -15.03
N ASP A 166 9.37 9.23 -15.25
CA ASP A 166 10.18 8.00 -15.24
C ASP A 166 10.75 7.68 -13.85
N ALA A 167 10.71 8.63 -12.93
CA ALA A 167 11.28 8.49 -11.58
C ALA A 167 10.24 8.09 -10.53
N VAL A 168 8.98 8.47 -10.73
CA VAL A 168 7.87 8.24 -9.79
C VAL A 168 6.84 7.31 -10.44
N ASP A 169 6.55 6.18 -9.82
CA ASP A 169 5.53 5.26 -10.30
C ASP A 169 4.13 5.70 -9.87
N VAL A 170 3.97 6.10 -8.61
CA VAL A 170 2.67 6.46 -8.03
C VAL A 170 2.81 7.48 -6.90
N VAL A 171 1.75 8.26 -6.69
CA VAL A 171 1.61 9.13 -5.50
C VAL A 171 0.29 8.80 -4.81
N LEU A 172 0.37 8.29 -3.57
CA LEU A 172 -0.77 7.91 -2.73
C LEU A 172 -0.99 8.95 -1.60
N PRO A 173 -2.19 9.10 -1.07
CA PRO A 173 -3.47 8.72 -1.62
C PRO A 173 -4.00 9.83 -2.53
N THR A 174 -4.02 9.63 -3.82
CA THR A 174 -4.54 10.62 -4.78
C THR A 174 -5.77 10.11 -5.51
N THR A 175 -5.60 9.16 -6.39
CA THR A 175 -6.67 8.64 -7.28
C THR A 175 -7.16 7.25 -6.88
N GLU A 176 -6.72 6.70 -5.75
CA GLU A 176 -7.09 5.37 -5.28
C GLU A 176 -8.37 5.42 -4.44
N PHE A 177 -9.44 4.87 -4.98
CA PHE A 177 -10.73 4.77 -4.31
C PHE A 177 -10.91 3.39 -3.66
N ILE A 178 -10.01 3.06 -2.73
CA ILE A 178 -10.04 1.80 -1.98
C ILE A 178 -10.66 2.06 -0.62
N THR A 179 -11.61 1.19 -0.20
CA THR A 179 -12.08 1.14 1.18
C THR A 179 -11.46 -0.05 1.88
N SER A 180 -11.05 0.13 3.11
CA SER A 180 -10.64 -0.97 3.98
C SER A 180 -11.81 -1.93 4.34
N GLU A 181 -13.05 -1.51 4.13
CA GLU A 181 -14.24 -2.32 4.38
C GLU A 181 -15.05 -2.50 3.09
N THR A 182 -15.04 -3.70 2.54
CA THR A 182 -16.04 -4.12 1.55
C THR A 182 -17.38 -4.41 2.25
N SER A 183 -18.52 -4.33 1.52
CA SER A 183 -19.84 -4.70 2.04
C SER A 183 -19.84 -6.10 2.66
N ASP A 184 -19.03 -7.00 2.12
CA ASP A 184 -18.94 -8.38 2.58
C ASP A 184 -18.14 -8.52 3.87
N THR A 185 -17.04 -7.78 4.04
CA THR A 185 -16.30 -7.70 5.32
C THR A 185 -17.16 -7.11 6.42
N ARG A 186 -17.97 -6.09 6.11
CA ARG A 186 -18.90 -5.49 7.09
C ARG A 186 -20.04 -6.43 7.47
N ARG A 187 -20.56 -7.21 6.50
CA ARG A 187 -21.56 -8.26 6.78
C ARG A 187 -20.96 -9.37 7.64
N MET A 188 -19.74 -9.79 7.33
CA MET A 188 -19.03 -10.81 8.10
C MET A 188 -18.70 -10.33 9.51
N ARG A 189 -18.27 -9.07 9.69
CA ARG A 189 -18.06 -8.44 11.00
C ARG A 189 -19.35 -8.38 11.81
N LYS A 190 -20.47 -7.94 11.23
CA LYS A 190 -21.78 -7.95 11.89
C LYS A 190 -22.24 -9.37 12.25
N MET A 191 -21.96 -10.39 11.40
CA MET A 191 -22.24 -11.77 11.73
C MET A 191 -21.39 -12.28 12.89
N LEU A 192 -20.11 -11.92 12.94
CA LEU A 192 -19.20 -12.27 14.03
C LEU A 192 -19.58 -11.55 15.33
N GLU A 193 -19.93 -10.27 15.27
CA GLU A 193 -20.44 -9.51 16.41
C GLU A 193 -21.74 -10.11 16.96
N ARG A 194 -22.66 -10.52 16.09
CA ARG A 194 -23.89 -11.25 16.49
C ARG A 194 -23.59 -12.61 17.09
N ARG A 195 -22.58 -13.34 16.61
CA ARG A 195 -22.13 -14.61 17.22
C ARG A 195 -21.48 -14.39 18.59
N GLY A 196 -20.76 -13.28 18.79
CA GLY A 196 -20.21 -12.92 20.10
C GLY A 196 -21.28 -12.53 21.15
N SER A 197 -22.46 -12.11 20.70
CA SER A 197 -23.58 -11.75 21.58
C SER A 197 -24.57 -12.91 21.88
N LEU A 198 -24.33 -14.11 21.31
CA LEU A 198 -25.12 -15.27 21.69
C LEU A 198 -24.74 -15.72 23.10
N PRO A 199 -25.74 -15.93 23.99
CA PRO A 199 -25.50 -16.51 25.30
C PRO A 199 -24.69 -17.82 25.17
N ASP A 200 -23.78 -18.06 26.10
CA ASP A 200 -22.94 -19.29 26.09
C ASP A 200 -23.76 -20.58 26.03
N THR A 201 -24.99 -20.52 26.47
CA THR A 201 -25.98 -21.64 26.37
C THR A 201 -26.45 -21.91 24.94
N MET A 202 -26.24 -20.98 24.00
CA MET A 202 -26.60 -21.13 22.58
C MET A 202 -25.39 -21.32 21.67
N ARG A 203 -24.19 -21.31 22.22
CA ARG A 203 -22.99 -21.69 21.45
C ARG A 203 -23.04 -23.22 21.30
N PRO A 204 -23.08 -23.76 20.06
CA PRO A 204 -22.89 -25.20 19.88
C PRO A 204 -21.55 -25.56 20.52
N ALA A 205 -21.57 -26.55 21.42
CA ALA A 205 -20.32 -27.09 21.94
C ALA A 205 -19.44 -27.52 20.77
N PRO A 206 -18.10 -27.32 20.83
CA PRO A 206 -17.19 -27.68 19.73
C PRO A 206 -17.32 -29.12 19.25
N SER A 207 -17.90 -29.98 20.11
CA SER A 207 -18.18 -31.42 19.81
C SER A 207 -19.48 -31.66 19.06
N GLN A 208 -20.31 -30.61 18.82
CA GLN A 208 -21.63 -30.77 18.18
C GLN A 208 -21.67 -30.28 16.72
N VAL A 209 -20.51 -29.86 16.15
CA VAL A 209 -20.41 -29.77 14.71
C VAL A 209 -20.55 -31.19 14.17
N PRO A 210 -21.61 -31.53 13.40
CA PRO A 210 -21.73 -32.88 12.86
C PRO A 210 -20.48 -33.17 12.05
N ARG A 211 -19.69 -34.13 12.53
CA ARG A 211 -18.55 -34.62 11.78
C ARG A 211 -19.14 -35.49 10.66
N PRO A 212 -18.94 -35.16 9.37
CA PRO A 212 -19.40 -36.02 8.32
C PRO A 212 -18.79 -37.42 8.54
N PRO A 213 -19.56 -38.50 8.37
CA PRO A 213 -19.02 -39.84 8.50
C PRO A 213 -17.88 -40.05 7.51
N PRO A 214 -16.83 -40.79 7.86
CA PRO A 214 -15.74 -41.14 6.95
C PRO A 214 -16.28 -41.80 5.67
N GLY A 215 -15.88 -41.28 4.49
CA GLY A 215 -16.25 -41.85 3.20
C GLY A 215 -17.51 -41.27 2.55
N GLN A 216 -17.98 -40.11 2.97
CA GLN A 216 -19.06 -39.40 2.29
C GLN A 216 -18.58 -38.49 1.16
N ASP A 217 -19.41 -38.43 0.11
CA ASP A 217 -19.26 -37.64 -1.10
C ASP A 217 -18.79 -36.17 -0.80
N PRO A 218 -17.72 -35.66 -1.48
CA PRO A 218 -17.24 -34.29 -1.34
C PRO A 218 -18.32 -33.23 -1.56
N THR A 219 -19.43 -33.55 -2.23
CA THR A 219 -20.58 -32.67 -2.40
C THR A 219 -21.29 -32.34 -1.10
N LEU A 220 -21.08 -33.11 -0.03
CA LEU A 220 -21.62 -32.89 1.32
C LEU A 220 -20.80 -31.88 2.15
N CYS A 221 -19.66 -31.45 1.65
CA CYS A 221 -18.85 -30.39 2.25
C CYS A 221 -19.47 -28.97 2.09
N ASN A 222 -20.58 -28.88 1.43
CA ASN A 222 -21.39 -27.66 1.30
C ASN A 222 -22.60 -27.78 2.26
N PRO A 223 -22.84 -26.88 3.24
CA PRO A 223 -22.36 -25.48 3.29
C PRO A 223 -21.12 -25.24 4.18
N PHE A 224 -20.52 -26.24 4.78
CA PHE A 224 -19.40 -26.06 5.71
C PHE A 224 -18.17 -26.83 5.24
N THR A 225 -17.19 -26.13 4.69
CA THR A 225 -15.88 -26.71 4.37
C THR A 225 -15.08 -26.92 5.66
N THR A 226 -14.94 -28.15 6.10
CA THR A 226 -14.13 -28.53 7.26
C THR A 226 -12.71 -28.89 6.83
N PRO A 227 -11.71 -28.94 7.74
CA PRO A 227 -10.38 -29.46 7.42
C PRO A 227 -10.40 -30.91 6.92
N GLU A 228 -11.36 -31.73 7.39
CA GLU A 228 -11.57 -33.08 6.91
C GLU A 228 -12.01 -33.09 5.44
N CYS A 229 -12.98 -32.27 5.08
CA CYS A 229 -13.40 -32.10 3.69
C CYS A 229 -12.23 -31.72 2.78
N LEU A 230 -11.37 -30.82 3.23
CA LEU A 230 -10.20 -30.38 2.45
C LEU A 230 -9.20 -31.56 2.32
N ARG A 231 -8.99 -32.36 3.37
CA ARG A 231 -8.11 -33.53 3.31
C ARG A 231 -8.61 -34.58 2.33
N GLU A 232 -9.91 -34.84 2.31
CA GLU A 232 -10.52 -35.75 1.34
C GLU A 232 -10.41 -35.21 -0.09
N LEU A 233 -10.77 -33.91 -0.29
CA LEU A 233 -10.72 -33.25 -1.60
C LEU A 233 -9.32 -33.29 -2.21
N TYR A 234 -8.30 -33.07 -1.39
CA TYR A 234 -6.90 -33.04 -1.84
C TYR A 234 -6.17 -34.37 -1.67
N SER A 235 -6.91 -35.45 -1.34
CA SER A 235 -6.34 -36.82 -1.13
C SER A 235 -5.21 -36.85 -0.10
N THR A 236 -5.28 -35.99 0.94
CA THR A 236 -4.27 -35.90 2.00
C THR A 236 -4.71 -36.53 3.32
N THR A 237 -5.75 -37.37 3.31
CA THR A 237 -6.31 -38.01 4.51
C THR A 237 -5.29 -38.85 5.26
N ASN A 238 -4.40 -39.53 4.53
CA ASN A 238 -3.34 -40.38 5.08
C ASN A 238 -2.00 -39.65 5.24
N TYR A 239 -1.96 -38.35 5.03
CA TYR A 239 -0.72 -37.58 5.16
C TYR A 239 -0.29 -37.48 6.63
N VAL A 240 0.92 -37.93 6.91
CA VAL A 240 1.56 -37.83 8.24
C VAL A 240 2.61 -36.71 8.18
N VAL A 241 2.49 -35.74 9.09
CA VAL A 241 3.42 -34.64 9.18
C VAL A 241 4.75 -35.10 9.78
N ASN A 242 5.83 -35.14 8.99
CA ASN A 242 7.15 -35.57 9.42
C ASN A 242 8.10 -34.47 9.87
N ALA A 243 7.72 -33.20 9.65
CA ALA A 243 8.58 -32.02 9.89
C ALA A 243 7.80 -30.86 10.47
N ALA A 244 6.89 -31.11 11.44
CA ALA A 244 6.02 -30.09 12.02
C ALA A 244 6.80 -28.95 12.71
N ASP A 245 7.96 -29.27 13.30
CA ASP A 245 8.86 -28.35 13.98
C ASP A 245 9.75 -27.53 13.03
N LYS A 246 9.87 -27.95 11.77
CA LYS A 246 10.69 -27.28 10.74
C LYS A 246 9.86 -26.42 9.80
N ASN A 247 8.57 -26.74 9.65
CA ASN A 247 7.68 -26.01 8.76
C ASN A 247 7.09 -24.80 9.48
N LYS A 248 7.16 -23.65 8.82
CA LYS A 248 6.49 -22.43 9.25
C LYS A 248 5.36 -22.12 8.28
N PHE A 249 4.16 -21.94 8.81
CA PHE A 249 2.99 -21.56 8.04
C PHE A 249 2.67 -20.09 8.34
N GLY A 250 2.66 -19.26 7.31
CA GLY A 250 2.29 -17.85 7.40
C GLY A 250 0.99 -17.58 6.66
N VAL A 251 0.05 -16.93 7.33
CA VAL A 251 -1.16 -16.41 6.69
C VAL A 251 -1.09 -14.90 6.67
N VAL A 252 -1.16 -14.33 5.47
CA VAL A 252 -1.19 -12.88 5.29
C VAL A 252 -2.65 -12.46 5.12
N GLY A 253 -3.09 -11.52 5.97
CA GLY A 253 -4.40 -10.89 5.86
C GLY A 253 -4.24 -9.40 5.65
N TYR A 254 -4.80 -8.89 4.56
CA TYR A 254 -4.82 -7.46 4.27
C TYR A 254 -6.16 -6.86 4.70
N LEU A 255 -6.14 -5.56 5.01
CA LEU A 255 -7.35 -4.78 5.29
C LEU A 255 -8.20 -5.37 6.44
N GLU A 256 -7.57 -5.75 7.54
CA GLU A 256 -8.22 -6.31 8.73
C GLU A 256 -9.05 -7.59 8.48
N GLN A 257 -8.76 -8.32 7.41
CA GLN A 257 -9.49 -9.55 7.06
C GLN A 257 -9.24 -10.69 8.06
N VAL A 258 -8.12 -10.65 8.77
CA VAL A 258 -7.77 -11.63 9.79
C VAL A 258 -7.47 -10.91 11.09
N ARG A 259 -8.30 -11.13 12.12
CA ARG A 259 -7.96 -10.85 13.51
C ARG A 259 -7.75 -12.17 14.22
N LEU A 260 -6.57 -12.40 14.71
CA LEU A 260 -6.22 -13.48 15.62
C LEU A 260 -6.69 -13.15 17.03
#